data_fa8857288200b023e734228a6cbb233e
#
_entry.id   fa8857288200b023e734228a6cbb233e
#
_cell.length_a   1.000
_cell.length_b   1.000
_cell.length_c   1.000
_cell.angle_alpha   90.00
_cell.angle_beta   90.00
_cell.angle_gamma   90.00
#
_symmetry.space_group_name_H-M   'P 1'
#
loop_
_entity.id
_entity.type
_entity.pdbx_description
1 polymer ?
#
loop_
_entity_poly.entity_id
_entity_poly.type
_entity_poly.pdbx_seq_one_letter_code
_entity_poly.pdbx_strand_id
1 'polypeptide(L)'
;WINEVMEKFSAIYVFSPSAIGNHVDHRLLKRVIEETIRGKNSGLFYYLDQPYYSKLKKKNSAPPIISTDYTYYFDDHCLNNSLRGVCQFHSQLGYQFGGVQNAASFLSEAWQQGITIVPRNPSSSFPILGNNTLLSKV
;
A
#
# COMPACT_ATOMS: atom_id res chain seq x y z
N TRP A 1 0.71 6.71 -20.87
CA TRP A 1 -0.23 5.74 -20.30
C TRP A 1 -0.78 6.17 -18.91
N ILE A 2 0.03 6.42 -17.89
CA ILE A 2 -0.50 6.84 -16.56
C ILE A 2 -1.31 8.13 -16.67
N ASN A 3 -0.82 9.14 -17.40
CA ASN A 3 -1.56 10.38 -17.65
C ASN A 3 -2.92 10.13 -18.32
N GLU A 4 -2.95 9.33 -19.36
CA GLU A 4 -4.17 8.97 -20.08
C GLU A 4 -5.19 8.27 -19.18
N VAL A 5 -4.72 7.36 -18.32
CA VAL A 5 -5.57 6.68 -17.34
C VAL A 5 -6.13 7.68 -16.32
N MET A 6 -5.29 8.56 -15.79
CA MET A 6 -5.71 9.57 -14.82
C MET A 6 -6.75 10.52 -15.41
N GLU A 7 -6.55 10.97 -16.63
CA GLU A 7 -7.49 11.85 -17.36
C GLU A 7 -8.80 11.13 -17.67
N LYS A 8 -8.70 9.93 -18.22
CA LYS A 8 -9.89 9.11 -18.56
C LYS A 8 -10.79 8.84 -17.36
N PHE A 9 -10.24 8.62 -16.20
CA PHE A 9 -11.00 8.30 -14.99
C PHE A 9 -11.15 9.49 -14.03
N SER A 10 -10.70 10.69 -14.42
CA SER A 10 -10.71 11.89 -13.58
C SER A 10 -10.14 11.61 -12.18
N ALA A 11 -9.01 10.89 -12.13
CA ALA A 11 -8.43 10.41 -10.89
C ALA A 11 -8.02 11.58 -9.97
N ILE A 12 -8.71 11.70 -8.85
CA ILE A 12 -8.46 12.73 -7.84
C ILE A 12 -7.41 12.26 -6.82
N TYR A 13 -7.33 10.95 -6.61
CA TYR A 13 -6.42 10.32 -5.65
C TYR A 13 -5.57 9.25 -6.33
N VAL A 14 -4.30 9.27 -6.03
CA VAL A 14 -3.32 8.31 -6.55
C VAL A 14 -2.61 7.65 -5.38
N PHE A 15 -2.56 6.34 -5.39
CA PHE A 15 -1.85 5.53 -4.41
C PHE A 15 -0.59 4.95 -5.03
N SER A 16 0.52 5.10 -4.34
CA SER A 16 1.84 4.64 -4.77
C SER A 16 2.50 3.81 -3.67
N PRO A 17 3.34 2.82 -4.02
CA PRO A 17 4.18 2.21 -3.00
C PRO A 17 5.09 3.26 -2.36
N SER A 18 5.32 3.15 -1.05
CA SER A 18 6.28 4.00 -0.35
C SER A 18 7.73 3.67 -0.70
N ALA A 19 7.96 2.48 -1.25
CA ALA A 19 9.25 1.88 -1.56
C ALA A 19 10.14 1.67 -0.31
N ILE A 20 9.52 1.45 0.85
CA ILE A 20 10.19 1.28 2.13
C ILE A 20 11.16 0.09 2.16
N GLY A 21 10.88 -0.95 1.37
CA GLY A 21 11.75 -2.12 1.20
C GLY A 21 12.91 -1.92 0.22
N ASN A 22 13.02 -0.74 -0.36
CA ASN A 22 14.02 -0.40 -1.38
C ASN A 22 14.00 -1.31 -2.64
N HIS A 23 12.86 -2.01 -2.90
CA HIS A 23 12.69 -2.82 -4.09
C HIS A 23 12.72 -1.95 -5.35
N VAL A 24 13.43 -2.40 -6.39
CA VAL A 24 13.68 -1.59 -7.60
C VAL A 24 12.37 -1.20 -8.29
N ASP A 25 11.41 -2.11 -8.42
CA ASP A 25 10.14 -1.87 -9.09
C ASP A 25 9.30 -0.85 -8.32
N HIS A 26 9.28 -0.93 -6.97
CA HIS A 26 8.57 0.02 -6.13
C HIS A 26 9.18 1.41 -6.20
N ARG A 27 10.51 1.50 -6.21
CA ARG A 27 11.23 2.79 -6.38
C ARG A 27 10.95 3.41 -7.74
N LEU A 28 10.99 2.60 -8.80
CA LEU A 28 10.71 3.07 -10.16
C LEU A 28 9.27 3.56 -10.27
N LEU A 29 8.30 2.75 -9.81
CA LEU A 29 6.88 3.10 -9.84
C LEU A 29 6.60 4.38 -9.05
N LYS A 30 7.15 4.49 -7.84
CA LYS A 30 7.04 5.69 -7.02
C LYS A 30 7.52 6.93 -7.76
N ARG A 31 8.72 6.87 -8.34
CA ARG A 31 9.31 7.98 -9.08
C ARG A 31 8.45 8.38 -10.28
N VAL A 32 8.02 7.42 -11.08
CA VAL A 32 7.17 7.67 -12.25
C VAL A 32 5.85 8.34 -11.85
N ILE A 33 5.21 7.85 -10.78
CA ILE A 33 3.97 8.46 -10.29
C ILE A 33 4.23 9.90 -9.80
N GLU A 34 5.27 10.12 -8.99
CA GLU A 34 5.61 11.46 -8.48
C GLU A 34 5.88 12.47 -9.59
N GLU A 35 6.55 12.05 -10.66
CA GLU A 35 6.81 12.88 -11.83
C GLU A 35 5.51 13.15 -12.61
N THR A 36 4.68 12.12 -12.80
CA THR A 36 3.43 12.21 -13.56
C THR A 36 2.41 13.15 -12.95
N ILE A 37 2.30 13.17 -11.62
CA ILE A 37 1.30 13.99 -10.93
C ILE A 37 1.82 15.37 -10.51
N ARG A 38 3.08 15.67 -10.83
CA ARG A 38 3.68 16.98 -10.50
C ARG A 38 2.88 18.11 -11.15
N GLY A 39 2.39 19.03 -10.34
CA GLY A 39 1.57 20.16 -10.78
C GLY A 39 0.10 19.83 -11.06
N LYS A 40 -0.33 18.60 -10.86
CA LYS A 40 -1.74 18.22 -10.94
C LYS A 40 -2.44 18.38 -9.59
N ASN A 41 -3.73 18.68 -9.63
CA ASN A 41 -4.58 18.79 -8.44
C ASN A 41 -5.07 17.40 -7.98
N SER A 42 -4.14 16.44 -7.84
CA SER A 42 -4.44 15.08 -7.39
C SER A 42 -3.75 14.82 -6.06
N GLY A 43 -4.46 14.24 -5.12
CA GLY A 43 -3.89 13.78 -3.85
C GLY A 43 -2.99 12.57 -4.08
N LEU A 44 -1.73 12.62 -3.61
CA LEU A 44 -0.83 11.48 -3.61
C LEU A 44 -0.72 10.90 -2.21
N PHE A 45 -0.93 9.59 -2.14
CA PHE A 45 -0.81 8.79 -0.93
C PHE A 45 0.15 7.64 -1.15
N TYR A 46 0.95 7.33 -0.13
CA TYR A 46 1.85 6.19 -0.14
C TYR A 46 1.32 5.10 0.76
N TYR A 47 1.27 3.86 0.28
CA TYR A 47 1.04 2.72 1.16
C TYR A 47 2.37 2.10 1.59
N LEU A 48 2.45 1.68 2.85
CA LEU A 48 3.64 0.99 3.36
C LEU A 48 3.65 -0.44 2.84
N ASP A 49 4.64 -0.73 1.99
CA ASP A 49 4.70 -1.96 1.19
C ASP A 49 4.87 -3.20 2.07
N GLN A 50 3.97 -4.16 1.93
CA GLN A 50 4.15 -5.50 2.49
C GLN A 50 4.93 -6.39 1.50
N PRO A 51 5.78 -7.29 1.97
CA PRO A 51 6.07 -7.64 3.38
C PRO A 51 7.15 -6.78 4.03
N TYR A 52 7.68 -5.77 3.35
CA TYR A 52 8.86 -5.01 3.78
C TYR A 52 8.60 -4.25 5.07
N TYR A 53 7.45 -3.57 5.19
CA TYR A 53 7.11 -2.85 6.40
C TYR A 53 7.05 -3.76 7.64
N SER A 54 6.38 -4.90 7.53
CA SER A 54 6.31 -5.87 8.63
C SER A 54 7.68 -6.44 9.00
N LYS A 55 8.55 -6.68 8.00
CA LYS A 55 9.94 -7.11 8.26
C LYS A 55 10.76 -6.03 8.98
N LEU A 56 10.58 -4.76 8.62
CA LEU A 56 11.23 -3.64 9.30
C LEU A 56 10.67 -3.43 10.71
N LYS A 57 9.37 -3.58 10.90
CA LYS A 57 8.73 -3.51 12.21
C LYS A 57 9.28 -4.57 13.17
N LYS A 58 9.43 -5.81 12.71
CA LYS A 58 10.05 -6.89 13.50
C LYS A 58 11.51 -6.59 13.89
N LYS A 59 12.21 -5.77 13.11
CA LYS A 59 13.59 -5.33 13.38
C LYS A 59 13.69 -4.01 14.16
N ASN A 60 12.58 -3.45 14.63
CA ASN A 60 12.49 -2.12 15.24
C ASN A 60 13.11 -0.99 14.39
N SER A 61 13.07 -1.13 13.06
CA SER A 61 13.61 -0.17 12.09
C SER A 61 12.55 0.37 11.13
N ALA A 62 11.27 0.10 11.39
CA ALA A 62 10.17 0.69 10.64
C ALA A 62 10.04 2.18 10.98
N PRO A 63 9.65 3.04 10.01
CA PRO A 63 9.32 4.41 10.31
C PRO A 63 8.12 4.45 11.27
N PRO A 64 8.08 5.44 12.17
CA PRO A 64 6.94 5.61 13.07
C PRO A 64 5.69 5.96 12.26
N ILE A 65 4.55 5.48 12.71
CA ILE A 65 3.25 5.94 12.24
C ILE A 65 2.93 7.24 12.98
N ILE A 66 2.51 8.26 12.25
CA ILE A 66 2.21 9.59 12.79
C ILE A 66 0.72 9.91 12.67
N SER A 67 0.25 10.91 13.39
CA SER A 67 -1.17 11.29 13.47
C SER A 67 -1.83 11.71 12.14
N THR A 68 -1.04 11.94 11.09
CA THR A 68 -1.55 12.22 9.74
C THR A 68 -1.73 10.98 8.88
N ASP A 69 -1.25 9.82 9.36
CA ASP A 69 -1.36 8.57 8.63
C ASP A 69 -2.75 7.96 8.80
N TYR A 70 -3.13 7.12 7.87
CA TYR A 70 -4.40 6.39 7.88
C TYR A 70 -4.10 4.90 7.90
N THR A 71 -4.93 4.13 8.56
CA THR A 71 -4.88 2.67 8.48
C THR A 71 -6.15 2.17 7.79
N TYR A 72 -5.96 1.46 6.69
CA TYR A 72 -7.03 0.79 5.96
C TYR A 72 -7.11 -0.67 6.40
N TYR A 73 -8.26 -1.08 6.87
CA TYR A 73 -8.53 -2.47 7.26
C TYR A 73 -9.30 -3.19 6.17
N PHE A 74 -8.88 -4.39 5.86
CA PHE A 74 -9.60 -5.28 4.96
C PHE A 74 -10.78 -5.93 5.68
N ASP A 75 -11.92 -6.02 5.01
CA ASP A 75 -12.93 -6.99 5.38
C ASP A 75 -12.45 -8.41 5.00
N ASP A 76 -13.12 -9.44 5.55
CA ASP A 76 -12.74 -10.84 5.33
C ASP A 76 -12.78 -11.23 3.85
N HIS A 77 -13.71 -10.65 3.08
CA HIS A 77 -13.83 -10.94 1.65
C HIS A 77 -12.63 -10.39 0.87
N CYS A 78 -12.28 -9.14 1.10
CA CYS A 78 -11.12 -8.49 0.48
C CYS A 78 -9.81 -9.18 0.89
N LEU A 79 -9.66 -9.52 2.18
CA LEU A 79 -8.50 -10.23 2.69
C LEU A 79 -8.32 -11.58 1.99
N ASN A 80 -9.38 -12.39 1.93
CA ASN A 80 -9.33 -13.71 1.30
C ASN A 80 -9.02 -13.63 -0.20
N ASN A 81 -9.63 -12.69 -0.92
CA ASN A 81 -9.36 -12.50 -2.34
C ASN A 81 -7.93 -12.03 -2.60
N SER A 82 -7.41 -11.14 -1.77
CA SER A 82 -6.02 -10.67 -1.86
C SER A 82 -5.03 -11.81 -1.62
N LEU A 83 -5.26 -12.63 -0.60
CA LEU A 83 -4.43 -13.81 -0.32
C LEU A 83 -4.46 -14.81 -1.48
N ARG A 84 -5.65 -15.11 -2.02
CA ARG A 84 -5.77 -15.98 -3.19
C ARG A 84 -5.02 -15.44 -4.40
N GLY A 85 -5.10 -14.12 -4.66
CA GLY A 85 -4.37 -13.48 -5.75
C GLY A 85 -2.87 -13.60 -5.57
N VAL A 86 -2.34 -13.24 -4.41
CA VAL A 86 -0.90 -13.31 -4.13
C VAL A 86 -0.38 -14.74 -4.19
N CYS A 87 -1.15 -15.72 -3.73
CA CYS A 87 -0.75 -17.14 -3.78
C CYS A 87 -0.56 -17.69 -5.19
N GLN A 88 -0.99 -16.98 -6.25
CA GLN A 88 -0.71 -17.38 -7.64
C GLN A 88 0.75 -17.12 -8.06
N PHE A 89 1.48 -16.28 -7.35
CA PHE A 89 2.88 -15.91 -7.68
C PHE A 89 3.89 -16.86 -7.03
N HIS A 90 3.79 -18.16 -7.28
CA HIS A 90 4.55 -19.24 -6.64
C HIS A 90 6.07 -18.98 -6.62
N SER A 91 6.66 -18.55 -7.74
CA SER A 91 8.09 -18.29 -7.85
C SER A 91 8.56 -17.18 -6.89
N GLN A 92 7.79 -16.11 -6.75
CA GLN A 92 8.11 -15.01 -5.87
C GLN A 92 7.95 -15.38 -4.39
N LEU A 93 6.91 -16.14 -4.09
CA LEU A 93 6.63 -16.57 -2.72
C LEU A 93 7.67 -17.57 -2.20
N GLY A 94 8.19 -18.45 -3.07
CA GLY A 94 9.28 -19.34 -2.76
C GLY A 94 10.51 -18.58 -2.28
N TYR A 95 10.92 -17.58 -3.04
CA TYR A 95 12.08 -16.74 -2.73
C TYR A 95 11.89 -15.89 -1.47
N GLN A 96 10.73 -15.21 -1.35
CA GLN A 96 10.52 -14.24 -0.28
C GLN A 96 10.13 -14.84 1.06
N PHE A 97 9.40 -15.97 1.07
CA PHE A 97 8.76 -16.56 2.24
C PHE A 97 9.08 -18.03 2.47
N GLY A 98 9.80 -18.68 1.54
CA GLY A 98 10.02 -20.13 1.60
C GLY A 98 8.78 -20.96 1.22
N GLY A 99 7.81 -20.37 0.52
CA GLY A 99 6.65 -21.05 -0.03
C GLY A 99 5.31 -20.37 0.22
N VAL A 100 4.28 -20.88 -0.44
CA VAL A 100 2.93 -20.32 -0.44
C VAL A 100 2.30 -20.29 0.96
N GLN A 101 2.43 -21.37 1.73
CA GLN A 101 1.84 -21.46 3.06
C GLN A 101 2.41 -20.42 4.02
N ASN A 102 3.73 -20.27 4.04
CA ASN A 102 4.40 -19.26 4.85
C ASN A 102 4.03 -17.85 4.42
N ALA A 103 3.89 -17.62 3.10
CA ALA A 103 3.45 -16.35 2.56
C ALA A 103 2.02 -16.01 2.98
N ALA A 104 1.10 -16.97 2.84
CA ALA A 104 -0.30 -16.78 3.22
C ALA A 104 -0.44 -16.44 4.70
N SER A 105 0.25 -17.17 5.58
CA SER A 105 0.26 -16.92 7.01
C SER A 105 0.81 -15.52 7.35
N PHE A 106 1.97 -15.19 6.78
CA PHE A 106 2.61 -13.88 7.03
C PHE A 106 1.77 -12.71 6.54
N LEU A 107 1.21 -12.81 5.33
CA LEU A 107 0.43 -11.73 4.72
C LEU A 107 -0.93 -11.60 5.39
N SER A 108 -1.56 -12.70 5.80
CA SER A 108 -2.80 -12.67 6.58
C SER A 108 -2.60 -11.90 7.88
N GLU A 109 -1.56 -12.22 8.64
CA GLU A 109 -1.22 -11.50 9.87
C GLU A 109 -0.95 -10.01 9.60
N ALA A 110 -0.15 -9.71 8.57
CA ALA A 110 0.20 -8.34 8.23
C ALA A 110 -1.00 -7.49 7.79
N TRP A 111 -1.91 -8.06 7.01
CA TRP A 111 -3.08 -7.35 6.51
C TRP A 111 -4.23 -7.25 7.51
N GLN A 112 -4.34 -8.17 8.45
CA GLN A 112 -5.25 -8.02 9.60
C GLN A 112 -4.90 -6.81 10.47
N GLN A 113 -3.62 -6.43 10.51
CA GLN A 113 -3.17 -5.19 11.17
C GLN A 113 -3.48 -3.93 10.36
N GLY A 114 -4.01 -4.07 9.13
CA GLY A 114 -4.28 -3.00 8.20
C GLY A 114 -3.07 -2.54 7.38
N ILE A 115 -3.36 -1.80 6.33
CA ILE A 115 -2.33 -1.15 5.50
C ILE A 115 -2.24 0.31 5.91
N THR A 116 -1.05 0.75 6.31
CA THR A 116 -0.80 2.15 6.59
C THR A 116 -0.65 2.94 5.31
N ILE A 117 -1.37 4.04 5.22
CA ILE A 117 -1.39 4.98 4.10
C ILE A 117 -0.91 6.34 4.61
N VAL A 118 0.12 6.85 3.99
CA VAL A 118 0.79 8.10 4.35
C VAL A 118 0.51 9.16 3.29
N PRO A 119 -0.13 10.28 3.61
CA PRO A 119 -0.31 11.36 2.65
C PRO A 119 1.03 11.99 2.30
N ARG A 120 1.25 12.32 1.01
CA ARG A 120 2.43 13.10 0.58
C ARG A 120 2.46 14.47 1.25
N ASN A 121 1.28 15.09 1.33
CA ASN A 121 1.11 16.36 2.03
C ASN A 121 0.26 16.12 3.28
N PRO A 122 0.77 16.41 4.49
CA PRO A 122 0.03 16.22 5.73
C PRO A 122 -1.31 16.96 5.80
N SER A 123 -1.49 18.03 5.04
CA SER A 123 -2.76 18.76 4.93
C SER A 123 -3.78 18.10 3.99
N SER A 124 -3.38 17.07 3.24
CA SER A 124 -4.30 16.34 2.36
C SER A 124 -5.24 15.48 3.20
N SER A 125 -6.54 15.74 3.12
CA SER A 125 -7.54 14.86 3.71
C SER A 125 -7.79 13.65 2.82
N PHE A 126 -7.85 12.48 3.42
CA PHE A 126 -8.30 11.27 2.73
C PHE A 126 -9.82 11.35 2.51
N PRO A 127 -10.33 11.02 1.31
CA PRO A 127 -11.77 10.95 1.12
C PRO A 127 -12.34 9.83 1.99
N ILE A 128 -13.38 10.14 2.71
CA ILE A 128 -14.17 9.12 3.40
C ILE A 128 -14.88 8.33 2.29
N LEU A 129 -14.31 7.21 1.92
CA LEU A 129 -14.96 6.23 1.06
C LEU A 129 -16.09 5.62 1.88
N GLY A 130 -17.32 5.84 1.42
CA GLY A 130 -18.61 5.48 2.04
C GLY A 130 -18.66 4.43 3.16
N ASN A 131 -19.80 4.21 3.72
CA ASN A 131 -20.11 3.54 5.00
C ASN A 131 -19.53 2.14 5.28
N ASN A 132 -18.72 1.56 4.37
CA ASN A 132 -18.16 0.22 4.51
C ASN A 132 -16.62 0.20 4.61
N THR A 133 -15.97 1.36 4.71
CA THR A 133 -14.51 1.42 4.76
C THR A 133 -14.09 1.80 6.17
N LEU A 134 -13.56 0.84 6.90
CA LEU A 134 -12.97 1.08 8.21
C LEU A 134 -11.62 1.78 8.01
N LEU A 135 -11.67 3.10 7.88
CA LEU A 135 -10.49 3.96 7.99
C LEU A 135 -10.45 4.50 9.42
N SER A 136 -9.43 4.14 10.16
CA SER A 136 -9.10 4.83 11.40
C SER A 136 -7.95 5.80 11.14
N LYS A 137 -8.12 7.03 11.61
CA LYS A 137 -7.01 7.95 11.77
C LYS A 137 -6.22 7.51 13.00
N VAL A 138 -4.92 7.37 12.86
CA VAL A 138 -4.02 6.98 13.96
C VAL A 138 -3.91 8.12 14.97
#